data_8a4969198256d89b0ea134e6105d30a0
#
_entry.id   8a4969198256d89b0ea134e6105d30a0
#
_cell.length_a   1.000
_cell.length_b   1.000
_cell.length_c   1.000
_cell.angle_alpha   90.00
_cell.angle_beta   90.00
_cell.angle_gamma   90.00
#
_symmetry.space_group_name_H-M   'P 1'
#
loop_
_entity.id
_entity.type
_entity.pdbx_description
1 polymer ?
#
loop_
_entity_poly.entity_id
_entity_poly.type
_entity_poly.pdbx_seq_one_letter_code
_entity_poly.pdbx_strand_id
1 'polypeptide(L)'
;MLKSKLREKILKIREKNNKKNIQIDFNKIIKILKKEKINKKIIGGYYPVNFEVDDLTLLRKFKKNRFNISLPVIKKNFQMDFYKWSFSEILKVNKYGIPEPETKNIVYPDILLVPLVAFDKNLNRLGYGGGYYDRLIKKLSKKKNIIKIGLALSIQEIDKVPINVYDQKLDYIITNKYIIK
;
A
#
# COMPACT_ATOMS: atom_id res chain seq x y z
N MET A 1 7.22 -5.16 -23.42
CA MET A 1 7.30 -3.72 -23.06
C MET A 1 8.10 -3.58 -21.78
N LEU A 2 9.08 -2.66 -21.71
CA LEU A 2 9.89 -2.45 -20.50
C LEU A 2 9.00 -1.96 -19.32
N LYS A 3 9.27 -2.45 -18.09
CA LYS A 3 8.53 -2.02 -16.87
C LYS A 3 8.47 -0.48 -16.72
N SER A 4 9.50 0.25 -17.16
CA SER A 4 9.55 1.72 -17.11
C SER A 4 8.49 2.38 -18.01
N LYS A 5 8.41 1.97 -19.26
CA LYS A 5 7.39 2.50 -20.22
C LYS A 5 5.96 2.20 -19.76
N LEU A 6 5.76 1.02 -19.17
CA LEU A 6 4.46 0.64 -18.61
C LEU A 6 4.06 1.53 -17.44
N ARG A 7 5.01 1.80 -16.51
CA ARG A 7 4.78 2.74 -15.39
C ARG A 7 4.37 4.12 -15.89
N GLU A 8 5.15 4.67 -16.82
CA GLU A 8 4.88 6.00 -17.37
C GLU A 8 3.47 6.07 -17.98
N LYS A 9 3.10 5.08 -18.81
CA LYS A 9 1.77 5.01 -19.41
C LYS A 9 0.66 5.01 -18.37
N ILE A 10 0.75 4.15 -17.33
CA ILE A 10 -0.30 4.03 -16.32
C ILE A 10 -0.35 5.25 -15.40
N LEU A 11 0.80 5.85 -15.07
CA LEU A 11 0.83 7.09 -14.29
C LEU A 11 0.14 8.23 -15.03
N LYS A 12 0.38 8.40 -16.33
CA LYS A 12 -0.35 9.38 -17.16
C LYS A 12 -1.86 9.11 -17.20
N ILE A 13 -2.28 7.84 -17.30
CA ILE A 13 -3.70 7.47 -17.26
C ILE A 13 -4.30 7.82 -15.89
N ARG A 14 -3.59 7.52 -14.80
CA ARG A 14 -4.03 7.81 -13.43
C ARG A 14 -4.18 9.31 -13.19
N GLU A 15 -3.21 10.11 -13.61
CA GLU A 15 -3.25 11.56 -13.54
C GLU A 15 -4.47 12.15 -14.28
N LYS A 16 -4.70 11.74 -15.53
CA LYS A 16 -5.86 12.17 -16.32
C LYS A 16 -7.21 11.79 -15.70
N ASN A 17 -7.25 10.70 -14.97
CA ASN A 17 -8.46 10.20 -14.30
C ASN A 17 -8.51 10.54 -12.80
N ASN A 18 -7.67 11.46 -12.35
CA ASN A 18 -7.68 11.96 -10.97
C ASN A 18 -8.94 12.79 -10.72
N LYS A 19 -10.07 12.12 -10.53
CA LYS A 19 -11.30 12.76 -10.07
C LYS A 19 -11.21 12.89 -8.55
N LYS A 20 -11.31 14.10 -8.02
CA LYS A 20 -11.47 14.36 -6.59
C LYS A 20 -12.61 13.46 -6.07
N ASN A 21 -12.35 12.69 -5.00
CA ASN A 21 -13.31 11.85 -4.28
C ASN A 21 -13.46 10.37 -4.70
N ILE A 22 -12.55 9.78 -5.46
CA ILE A 22 -12.57 8.31 -5.60
C ILE A 22 -12.06 7.69 -4.29
N GLN A 23 -12.97 7.12 -3.51
CA GLN A 23 -12.64 6.47 -2.24
C GLN A 23 -12.79 4.95 -2.34
N ILE A 24 -11.96 4.24 -1.60
CA ILE A 24 -12.14 2.82 -1.34
C ILE A 24 -13.16 2.66 -0.20
N ASP A 25 -14.13 1.79 -0.40
CA ASP A 25 -15.10 1.46 0.64
C ASP A 25 -14.41 0.70 1.78
N PHE A 26 -14.35 1.33 2.94
CA PHE A 26 -13.79 0.77 4.17
C PHE A 26 -14.43 -0.58 4.56
N ASN A 27 -15.73 -0.74 4.32
CA ASN A 27 -16.43 -1.98 4.65
C ASN A 27 -15.91 -3.18 3.85
N LYS A 28 -15.41 -2.96 2.62
CA LYS A 28 -14.77 -4.01 1.83
C LYS A 28 -13.55 -4.57 2.58
N ILE A 29 -12.74 -3.70 3.18
CA ILE A 29 -11.55 -4.11 3.94
C ILE A 29 -11.99 -4.84 5.22
N ILE A 30 -12.94 -4.29 5.97
CA ILE A 30 -13.43 -4.93 7.21
C ILE A 30 -14.00 -6.32 6.94
N LYS A 31 -14.74 -6.52 5.83
CA LYS A 31 -15.24 -7.85 5.43
C LYS A 31 -14.09 -8.84 5.20
N ILE A 32 -13.00 -8.41 4.54
CA ILE A 32 -11.81 -9.24 4.36
C ILE A 32 -11.20 -9.60 5.71
N LEU A 33 -10.97 -8.62 6.60
CA LEU A 33 -10.36 -8.87 7.90
C LEU A 33 -11.18 -9.82 8.77
N LYS A 34 -12.50 -9.71 8.74
CA LYS A 34 -13.41 -10.66 9.43
C LYS A 34 -13.29 -12.07 8.83
N LYS A 35 -13.27 -12.20 7.50
CA LYS A 35 -13.15 -13.48 6.81
C LYS A 35 -11.81 -14.16 7.14
N GLU A 36 -10.73 -13.40 7.16
CA GLU A 36 -9.38 -13.89 7.48
C GLU A 36 -9.15 -14.04 9.00
N LYS A 37 -10.19 -13.83 9.82
CA LYS A 37 -10.15 -13.95 11.29
C LYS A 37 -9.00 -13.16 11.94
N ILE A 38 -8.73 -11.97 11.40
CA ILE A 38 -7.65 -11.11 11.88
C ILE A 38 -8.04 -10.42 13.18
N ASN A 39 -7.49 -10.91 14.29
CA ASN A 39 -7.68 -10.33 15.63
C ASN A 39 -6.61 -9.26 15.97
N LYS A 40 -5.56 -9.16 15.18
CA LYS A 40 -4.46 -8.22 15.35
C LYS A 40 -4.80 -6.87 14.74
N LYS A 41 -4.22 -5.79 15.29
CA LYS A 41 -4.72 -4.43 15.07
C LYS A 41 -3.66 -3.42 14.67
N ILE A 42 -2.59 -3.83 14.00
CA ILE A 42 -1.58 -2.89 13.47
C ILE A 42 -1.76 -2.79 11.95
N ILE A 43 -2.13 -1.60 11.48
CA ILE A 43 -2.25 -1.28 10.06
C ILE A 43 -1.01 -0.53 9.60
N GLY A 44 -0.36 -1.02 8.58
CA GLY A 44 0.63 -0.29 7.80
C GLY A 44 -0.03 0.36 6.60
N GLY A 45 -0.06 1.68 6.58
CA GLY A 45 -0.52 2.45 5.43
C GLY A 45 0.64 3.07 4.66
N TYR A 46 0.36 4.10 3.87
CA TYR A 46 1.34 4.91 3.16
C TYR A 46 0.91 6.37 3.12
N TYR A 47 1.80 7.26 2.76
CA TYR A 47 1.43 8.62 2.44
C TYR A 47 1.23 8.72 0.93
N PRO A 48 0.00 9.04 0.44
CA PRO A 48 -0.30 8.96 -0.98
C PRO A 48 0.48 10.01 -1.79
N VAL A 49 1.03 9.58 -2.92
CA VAL A 49 1.74 10.43 -3.88
C VAL A 49 1.30 10.13 -5.30
N ASN A 50 1.58 11.01 -6.24
CA ASN A 50 1.32 10.80 -7.67
C ASN A 50 -0.12 10.31 -7.96
N PHE A 51 -1.12 10.91 -7.32
CA PHE A 51 -2.54 10.54 -7.47
C PHE A 51 -2.87 9.10 -7.06
N GLU A 52 -2.16 8.55 -6.08
CA GLU A 52 -2.52 7.29 -5.45
C GLU A 52 -3.88 7.35 -4.76
N VAL A 53 -4.46 6.19 -4.51
CA VAL A 53 -5.64 6.09 -3.64
C VAL A 53 -5.31 6.67 -2.27
N ASP A 54 -6.13 7.61 -1.81
CA ASP A 54 -5.98 8.20 -0.47
C ASP A 54 -6.31 7.16 0.60
N ASP A 55 -5.28 6.57 1.19
CA ASP A 55 -5.42 5.65 2.31
C ASP A 55 -5.47 6.36 3.66
N LEU A 56 -5.09 7.65 3.76
CA LEU A 56 -5.15 8.41 5.01
C LEU A 56 -6.59 8.48 5.54
N THR A 57 -7.57 8.62 4.65
CA THR A 57 -9.00 8.55 5.00
C THR A 57 -9.36 7.17 5.58
N LEU A 58 -8.83 6.08 5.01
CA LEU A 58 -9.00 4.73 5.54
C LEU A 58 -8.30 4.57 6.90
N LEU A 59 -7.08 5.07 7.04
CA LEU A 59 -6.33 5.04 8.29
C LEU A 59 -7.07 5.76 9.42
N ARG A 60 -7.73 6.90 9.14
CA ARG A 60 -8.61 7.58 10.12
C ARG A 60 -9.75 6.67 10.57
N LYS A 61 -10.40 5.96 9.65
CA LYS A 61 -11.46 4.98 9.97
C LYS A 61 -10.92 3.82 10.80
N PHE A 62 -9.74 3.28 10.46
CA PHE A 62 -9.07 2.26 11.26
C PHE A 62 -8.76 2.75 12.67
N LYS A 63 -8.25 3.98 12.82
CA LYS A 63 -7.96 4.57 14.14
C LYS A 63 -9.22 4.67 15.00
N LYS A 64 -10.35 5.11 14.41
CA LYS A 64 -11.66 5.14 15.09
C LYS A 64 -12.11 3.74 15.53
N ASN A 65 -11.75 2.70 14.80
CA ASN A 65 -12.01 1.30 15.13
C ASN A 65 -10.91 0.66 16.01
N ARG A 66 -10.13 1.47 16.74
CA ARG A 66 -9.10 1.05 17.72
C ARG A 66 -7.92 0.28 17.12
N PHE A 67 -7.63 0.46 15.82
CA PHE A 67 -6.40 -0.03 15.22
C PHE A 67 -5.23 0.91 15.50
N ASN A 68 -4.05 0.35 15.68
CA ASN A 68 -2.80 1.10 15.69
C ASN A 68 -2.37 1.38 14.26
N ILE A 69 -2.01 2.64 13.99
CA ILE A 69 -1.60 3.09 12.67
C ILE A 69 -0.08 3.16 12.60
N SER A 70 0.45 2.82 11.44
CA SER A 70 1.87 2.99 11.14
C SER A 70 2.07 3.43 9.71
N LEU A 71 3.14 4.19 9.48
CA LEU A 71 3.57 4.64 8.16
C LEU A 71 5.01 4.22 7.89
N PRO A 72 5.40 4.08 6.62
CA PRO A 72 6.74 3.67 6.25
C PRO A 72 7.75 4.79 6.43
N VAL A 73 8.94 4.43 6.88
CA VAL A 73 10.13 5.29 6.91
C VAL A 73 11.22 4.64 6.07
N ILE A 74 11.75 5.42 5.13
CA ILE A 74 12.78 4.96 4.20
C ILE A 74 14.13 4.92 4.90
N LYS A 75 14.87 3.85 4.67
CA LYS A 75 16.23 3.62 5.17
C LYS A 75 17.26 3.60 4.03
N LYS A 76 18.55 3.59 4.40
CA LYS A 76 19.64 3.35 3.44
C LYS A 76 19.44 2.00 2.72
N ASN A 77 20.11 1.81 1.59
CA ASN A 77 20.11 0.58 0.79
C ASN A 77 18.69 0.09 0.39
N PHE A 78 17.82 1.04 0.03
CA PHE A 78 16.43 0.76 -0.39
C PHE A 78 15.63 -0.07 0.62
N GLN A 79 16.00 -0.02 1.91
CA GLN A 79 15.24 -0.62 3.00
C GLN A 79 14.13 0.31 3.48
N MET A 80 13.13 -0.28 4.13
CA MET A 80 11.98 0.45 4.68
C MET A 80 11.48 -0.28 5.93
N ASP A 81 11.11 0.48 6.95
CA ASP A 81 10.48 -0.04 8.16
C ASP A 81 9.20 0.75 8.44
N PHE A 82 8.26 0.13 9.14
CA PHE A 82 7.06 0.82 9.61
C PHE A 82 7.28 1.38 11.01
N TYR A 83 6.82 2.60 11.20
CA TYR A 83 6.87 3.30 12.48
C TYR A 83 5.46 3.60 12.96
N LYS A 84 5.22 3.38 14.26
CA LYS A 84 3.96 3.78 14.88
C LYS A 84 3.74 5.27 14.63
N TRP A 85 2.51 5.60 14.26
CA TRP A 85 2.13 6.98 13.97
C TRP A 85 0.68 7.25 14.32
N SER A 86 0.36 8.48 14.64
CA SER A 86 -1.00 8.99 14.81
C SER A 86 -1.15 10.33 14.11
N PHE A 87 -2.38 10.73 13.84
CA PHE A 87 -2.68 11.98 13.12
C PHE A 87 -2.34 13.25 13.90
N SER A 88 -1.98 13.15 15.17
CA SER A 88 -1.48 14.25 16.00
C SER A 88 0.05 14.35 16.00
N GLU A 89 0.76 13.39 15.41
CA GLU A 89 2.22 13.39 15.40
C GLU A 89 2.77 14.03 14.13
N ILE A 90 3.90 14.69 14.28
CA ILE A 90 4.60 15.40 13.19
C ILE A 90 5.15 14.41 12.17
N LEU A 91 5.06 14.77 10.91
CA LEU A 91 5.71 14.10 9.79
C LEU A 91 6.85 14.98 9.28
N LYS A 92 7.98 14.37 8.94
CA LYS A 92 9.06 15.00 8.20
C LYS A 92 9.03 14.58 6.74
N VAL A 93 9.55 15.41 5.86
CA VAL A 93 9.65 15.10 4.43
C VAL A 93 10.97 14.39 4.16
N ASN A 94 10.91 13.22 3.52
CA ASN A 94 12.09 12.46 3.15
C ASN A 94 12.70 12.93 1.81
N LYS A 95 13.80 12.31 1.39
CA LYS A 95 14.52 12.67 0.15
C LYS A 95 13.71 12.52 -1.15
N TYR A 96 12.56 11.88 -1.12
CA TYR A 96 11.66 11.76 -2.27
C TYR A 96 10.47 12.73 -2.19
N GLY A 97 10.49 13.68 -1.25
CA GLY A 97 9.39 14.60 -1.04
C GLY A 97 8.15 13.98 -0.36
N ILE A 98 8.28 12.78 0.24
CA ILE A 98 7.18 12.05 0.85
C ILE A 98 7.21 12.24 2.37
N PRO A 99 6.09 12.65 3.00
CA PRO A 99 5.98 12.71 4.44
C PRO A 99 6.13 11.33 5.10
N GLU A 100 6.95 11.26 6.15
CA GLU A 100 7.19 10.04 6.94
C GLU A 100 7.26 10.36 8.44
N PRO A 101 6.92 9.42 9.34
CA PRO A 101 7.01 9.64 10.78
C PRO A 101 8.41 10.00 11.26
N GLU A 102 8.49 10.94 12.19
CA GLU A 102 9.74 11.32 12.85
C GLU A 102 10.05 10.47 14.08
N THR A 103 9.04 9.77 14.60
CA THR A 103 9.17 8.85 15.75
C THR A 103 10.21 7.75 15.51
N LYS A 104 10.72 7.17 16.61
CA LYS A 104 11.66 6.03 16.56
C LYS A 104 11.02 4.68 16.87
N ASN A 105 9.70 4.63 17.03
CA ASN A 105 8.99 3.42 17.46
C ASN A 105 8.66 2.52 16.25
N ILE A 106 9.55 1.56 15.96
CA ILE A 106 9.37 0.57 14.88
C ILE A 106 8.28 -0.42 15.27
N VAL A 107 7.38 -0.70 14.34
CA VAL A 107 6.32 -1.71 14.48
C VAL A 107 6.27 -2.62 13.25
N TYR A 108 5.66 -3.79 13.43
CA TYR A 108 5.47 -4.77 12.37
C TYR A 108 3.97 -4.88 12.07
N PRO A 109 3.47 -4.29 10.97
CA PRO A 109 2.05 -4.35 10.62
C PRO A 109 1.54 -5.79 10.47
N ASP A 110 0.27 -6.00 10.85
CA ASP A 110 -0.45 -7.25 10.59
C ASP A 110 -1.16 -7.19 9.24
N ILE A 111 -1.57 -5.98 8.89
CA ILE A 111 -2.27 -5.67 7.65
C ILE A 111 -1.48 -4.57 6.96
N LEU A 112 -1.12 -4.81 5.71
CA LEU A 112 -0.34 -3.89 4.91
C LEU A 112 -1.18 -3.37 3.75
N LEU A 113 -1.47 -2.07 3.76
CA LEU A 113 -2.03 -1.38 2.61
C LEU A 113 -0.85 -1.03 1.68
N VAL A 114 -0.93 -1.50 0.44
CA VAL A 114 0.19 -1.42 -0.50
C VAL A 114 -0.18 -0.52 -1.67
N PRO A 115 0.55 0.58 -1.90
CA PRO A 115 0.40 1.39 -3.10
C PRO A 115 0.96 0.66 -4.32
N LEU A 116 0.38 0.92 -5.48
CA LEU A 116 0.82 0.30 -6.74
C LEU A 116 0.54 1.19 -7.94
N VAL A 117 1.30 0.98 -9.00
CA VAL A 117 1.11 1.66 -10.30
C VAL A 117 0.14 0.89 -11.17
N ALA A 118 0.29 -0.42 -11.28
CA ALA A 118 -0.58 -1.31 -12.03
C ALA A 118 -0.71 -2.67 -11.32
N PHE A 119 -1.72 -3.45 -11.70
CA PHE A 119 -1.94 -4.79 -11.18
C PHE A 119 -2.59 -5.68 -12.24
N ASP A 120 -2.58 -6.99 -12.01
CA ASP A 120 -3.30 -7.98 -12.80
C ASP A 120 -4.21 -8.87 -11.96
N LYS A 121 -5.01 -9.70 -12.61
CA LYS A 121 -5.94 -10.63 -11.96
C LYS A 121 -5.25 -11.73 -11.13
N ASN A 122 -3.95 -11.93 -11.32
CA ASN A 122 -3.16 -12.90 -10.57
C ASN A 122 -2.53 -12.29 -9.30
N LEU A 123 -2.98 -11.11 -8.86
CA LEU A 123 -2.50 -10.38 -7.69
C LEU A 123 -1.04 -9.90 -7.78
N ASN A 124 -0.49 -9.90 -9.00
CA ASN A 124 0.81 -9.28 -9.23
C ASN A 124 0.66 -7.75 -9.29
N ARG A 125 1.67 -7.04 -8.81
CA ARG A 125 1.68 -5.60 -8.83
C ARG A 125 2.92 -5.03 -9.51
N LEU A 126 2.75 -3.92 -10.19
CA LEU A 126 3.83 -3.05 -10.65
C LEU A 126 3.97 -1.88 -9.67
N GLY A 127 5.08 -1.80 -8.96
CA GLY A 127 5.43 -0.66 -8.11
C GLY A 127 6.25 0.40 -8.88
N TYR A 128 6.73 1.41 -8.16
CA TYR A 128 7.52 2.53 -8.72
C TYR A 128 8.95 2.16 -9.14
N GLY A 129 9.43 0.97 -8.81
CA GLY A 129 10.73 0.47 -9.27
C GLY A 129 11.83 0.43 -8.22
N GLY A 130 11.64 1.03 -7.05
CA GLY A 130 12.63 0.98 -5.97
C GLY A 130 12.68 -0.35 -5.20
N GLY A 131 11.69 -1.23 -5.38
CA GLY A 131 11.60 -2.54 -4.72
C GLY A 131 11.44 -2.49 -3.20
N TYR A 132 11.06 -1.34 -2.63
CA TYR A 132 10.89 -1.16 -1.18
C TYR A 132 9.89 -2.13 -0.57
N TYR A 133 8.71 -2.22 -1.17
CA TYR A 133 7.65 -3.11 -0.68
C TYR A 133 7.98 -4.58 -0.86
N ASP A 134 8.70 -4.98 -1.91
CA ASP A 134 9.09 -6.39 -2.11
C ASP A 134 10.06 -6.85 -1.03
N ARG A 135 11.07 -6.04 -0.73
CA ARG A 135 12.01 -6.31 0.36
C ARG A 135 11.33 -6.29 1.73
N LEU A 136 10.44 -5.32 1.96
CA LEU A 136 9.70 -5.22 3.21
C LEU A 136 8.78 -6.43 3.42
N ILE A 137 7.96 -6.79 2.43
CA ILE A 137 7.05 -7.95 2.49
C ILE A 137 7.85 -9.22 2.79
N LYS A 138 8.95 -9.45 2.05
CA LYS A 138 9.84 -10.59 2.31
C LYS A 138 10.40 -10.59 3.74
N LYS A 139 10.78 -9.42 4.27
CA LYS A 139 11.26 -9.26 5.65
C LYS A 139 10.16 -9.56 6.68
N LEU A 140 8.96 -9.02 6.47
CA LEU A 140 7.83 -9.18 7.39
C LEU A 140 7.29 -10.62 7.39
N SER A 141 7.17 -11.25 6.22
CA SER A 141 6.67 -12.63 6.08
C SER A 141 7.56 -13.67 6.76
N LYS A 142 8.85 -13.35 6.98
CA LYS A 142 9.73 -14.18 7.80
C LYS A 142 9.45 -14.07 9.31
N LYS A 143 8.79 -13.01 9.76
CA LYS A 143 8.53 -12.72 11.18
C LYS A 143 7.14 -13.15 11.62
N LYS A 144 6.15 -12.99 10.74
CA LYS A 144 4.75 -13.32 11.02
C LYS A 144 3.92 -13.35 9.75
N ASN A 145 2.75 -13.97 9.83
CA ASN A 145 1.75 -13.85 8.77
C ASN A 145 1.21 -12.43 8.72
N ILE A 146 1.21 -11.84 7.54
CA ILE A 146 0.69 -10.50 7.23
C ILE A 146 -0.34 -10.61 6.11
N ILE A 147 -1.34 -9.76 6.12
CA ILE A 147 -2.26 -9.60 4.99
C ILE A 147 -1.83 -8.38 4.16
N LYS A 148 -1.61 -8.60 2.88
CA LYS A 148 -1.16 -7.61 1.89
C LYS A 148 -2.32 -7.21 1.00
N ILE A 149 -2.81 -6.00 1.15
CA ILE A 149 -3.96 -5.46 0.42
C ILE A 149 -3.48 -4.33 -0.48
N GLY A 150 -3.51 -4.54 -1.79
CA GLY A 150 -3.26 -3.48 -2.76
C GLY A 150 -4.44 -2.53 -2.86
N LEU A 151 -4.18 -1.24 -2.85
CA LEU A 151 -5.19 -0.21 -3.10
C LEU A 151 -4.95 0.40 -4.48
N ALA A 152 -5.98 0.39 -5.33
CA ALA A 152 -5.87 0.84 -6.70
C ALA A 152 -7.17 1.43 -7.25
N LEU A 153 -7.06 2.18 -8.32
CA LEU A 153 -8.20 2.48 -9.19
C LEU A 153 -8.38 1.34 -10.19
N SER A 154 -9.62 1.01 -10.54
CA SER A 154 -9.91 -0.05 -11.52
C SER A 154 -9.23 0.16 -12.89
N ILE A 155 -8.94 1.41 -13.25
CA ILE A 155 -8.19 1.77 -14.49
C ILE A 155 -6.71 1.38 -14.47
N GLN A 156 -6.19 0.94 -13.32
CA GLN A 156 -4.80 0.47 -13.18
C GLN A 156 -4.66 -1.03 -13.44
N GLU A 157 -5.79 -1.74 -13.71
CA GLU A 157 -5.76 -3.14 -14.14
C GLU A 157 -5.17 -3.26 -15.54
N ILE A 158 -4.27 -4.24 -15.70
CA ILE A 158 -3.67 -4.63 -16.98
C ILE A 158 -3.75 -6.15 -17.13
N ASP A 159 -3.69 -6.67 -18.35
CA ASP A 159 -3.80 -8.10 -18.60
C ASP A 159 -2.72 -8.90 -17.86
N LYS A 160 -1.47 -8.45 -17.89
CA LYS A 160 -0.35 -9.13 -17.26
C LYS A 160 0.72 -8.15 -16.77
N VAL A 161 1.05 -8.22 -15.49
CA VAL A 161 2.18 -7.50 -14.90
C VAL A 161 3.47 -8.29 -15.22
N PRO A 162 4.49 -7.65 -15.81
CA PRO A 162 5.78 -8.31 -15.96
C PRO A 162 6.45 -8.49 -14.59
N ILE A 163 6.64 -9.73 -14.18
CA ILE A 163 7.21 -10.11 -12.87
C ILE A 163 8.63 -10.62 -12.99
N ASN A 164 9.35 -10.60 -11.86
CA ASN A 164 10.64 -11.26 -11.66
C ASN A 164 10.63 -12.06 -10.35
N VAL A 165 11.71 -12.79 -10.07
CA VAL A 165 11.84 -13.68 -8.91
C VAL A 165 11.78 -12.98 -7.54
N TYR A 166 11.94 -11.68 -7.50
CA TYR A 166 11.91 -10.89 -6.26
C TYR A 166 10.55 -10.27 -5.97
N ASP A 167 9.69 -10.16 -7.02
CA ASP A 167 8.37 -9.53 -6.88
C ASP A 167 7.48 -10.36 -5.95
N GLN A 168 6.79 -9.70 -5.02
CA GLN A 168 5.92 -10.33 -4.03
C GLN A 168 4.46 -10.14 -4.41
N LYS A 169 3.68 -11.23 -4.44
CA LYS A 169 2.24 -11.18 -4.67
C LYS A 169 1.50 -10.54 -3.48
N LEU A 170 0.36 -9.97 -3.79
CA LEU A 170 -0.61 -9.50 -2.81
C LEU A 170 -1.59 -10.63 -2.46
N ASP A 171 -2.34 -10.47 -1.36
CA ASP A 171 -3.41 -11.38 -0.99
C ASP A 171 -4.76 -10.89 -1.50
N TYR A 172 -4.89 -9.56 -1.63
CA TYR A 172 -6.07 -8.89 -2.15
C TYR A 172 -5.68 -7.62 -2.91
N ILE A 173 -6.49 -7.27 -3.91
CA ILE A 173 -6.47 -5.94 -4.51
C ILE A 173 -7.88 -5.37 -4.43
N ILE A 174 -8.01 -4.20 -3.81
CA ILE A 174 -9.28 -3.50 -3.66
C ILE A 174 -9.26 -2.28 -4.55
N THR A 175 -10.22 -2.22 -5.43
CA THR A 175 -10.43 -1.06 -6.28
C THR A 175 -11.68 -0.29 -5.86
N ASN A 176 -11.85 0.88 -6.44
CA ASN A 176 -13.10 1.64 -6.31
C ASN A 176 -14.33 0.85 -6.80
N LYS A 177 -14.15 -0.14 -7.69
CA LYS A 177 -15.26 -0.92 -8.26
C LYS A 177 -15.39 -2.31 -7.66
N TYR A 178 -14.30 -3.09 -7.57
CA TYR A 178 -14.32 -4.52 -7.22
C TYR A 178 -13.14 -4.92 -6.32
N ILE A 179 -13.15 -6.17 -5.89
CA ILE A 179 -12.08 -6.83 -5.14
C ILE A 179 -11.59 -8.01 -5.96
N ILE A 180 -10.26 -8.18 -6.03
CA ILE A 180 -9.60 -9.38 -6.55
C ILE A 180 -8.99 -10.14 -5.37
N LYS A 181 -9.16 -11.45 -5.40
CA LYS A 181 -8.63 -12.41 -4.42
C LYS A 181 -7.92 -13.54 -5.17
#